data_582242d560aa48c29487c4eea0b0848d
#
_entry.id   582242d560aa48c29487c4eea0b0848d
#
_cell.length_a   1.000
_cell.length_b   1.000
_cell.length_c   1.000
_cell.angle_alpha   90.00
_cell.angle_beta   90.00
_cell.angle_gamma   90.00
#
_symmetry.space_group_name_H-M   'P 1'
#
loop_
_entity.id
_entity.type
_entity.pdbx_description
1 polymer ?
#
loop_
_entity_poly.entity_id
_entity_poly.type
_entity_poly.pdbx_seq_one_letter_code
_entity_poly.pdbx_strand_id
1 'polypeptide(L)'
;TEGGLLCDNREIAGPGPERAVVFQNHSLLPWLSCFDNVALAVDQVFRRPMSKHERREWIEHNLARVQMGHALHKRPGEISGGMKQRVGIARALAMKPKVLLLDEPFGALDALTRAHLQDTVMQIQQELNTTIVMITHDVDEAVLLSDRVLMMTNGPAATVGEILAVDLPRPRHRVQLADDSRYHHLRQQILHFLYEKQPKAA
;
A
#
# COMPACT_ATOMS: atom_id res chain seq x y z
N THR A 1 17.21 19.40 -2.63
CA THR A 1 15.76 19.37 -2.37
C THR A 1 15.49 20.31 -1.20
N GLU A 2 14.63 21.28 -1.39
CA GLU A 2 14.20 22.21 -0.37
C GLU A 2 12.77 21.86 0.04
N GLY A 3 12.37 22.23 1.26
CA GLY A 3 11.03 21.99 1.80
C GLY A 3 11.05 21.21 3.10
N GLY A 4 9.89 21.17 3.78
CA GLY A 4 9.67 20.44 5.03
C GLY A 4 8.62 19.35 4.85
N LEU A 5 8.80 18.23 5.54
CA LEU A 5 7.82 17.16 5.64
C LEU A 5 7.23 17.13 7.04
N LEU A 6 5.91 17.15 7.13
CA LEU A 6 5.20 17.14 8.40
C LEU A 6 4.28 15.92 8.49
N CYS A 7 4.24 15.30 9.65
CA CYS A 7 3.26 14.28 10.01
C CYS A 7 2.65 14.67 11.37
N ASP A 8 1.33 14.83 11.45
CA ASP A 8 0.64 15.32 12.64
C ASP A 8 1.23 16.65 13.17
N ASN A 9 1.48 17.61 12.28
CA ASN A 9 2.11 18.92 12.58
C ASN A 9 3.51 18.84 13.21
N ARG A 10 4.20 17.71 13.08
CA ARG A 10 5.59 17.53 13.53
C ARG A 10 6.48 17.26 12.34
N GLU A 11 7.64 17.89 12.32
CA GLU A 11 8.63 17.68 11.27
C GLU A 11 9.16 16.24 11.31
N ILE A 12 9.26 15.64 10.13
CA ILE A 12 9.78 14.28 9.95
C ILE A 12 11.31 14.36 9.89
N ALA A 13 11.97 14.04 10.99
CA ALA A 13 13.45 14.02 11.06
C ALA A 13 14.06 12.66 10.64
N GLY A 14 13.27 11.59 10.54
CA GLY A 14 13.75 10.24 10.20
C GLY A 14 12.66 9.19 10.28
N PRO A 15 13.00 7.88 10.17
CA PRO A 15 12.05 6.79 10.33
C PRO A 15 11.34 6.84 11.68
N GLY A 16 10.04 6.51 11.71
CA GLY A 16 9.24 6.49 12.93
C GLY A 16 8.14 5.42 12.88
N PRO A 17 7.68 4.93 14.04
CA PRO A 17 6.70 3.85 14.13
C PRO A 17 5.31 4.24 13.62
N GLU A 18 5.03 5.52 13.50
CA GLU A 18 3.76 6.04 12.95
C GLU A 18 3.70 5.98 11.42
N ARG A 19 4.80 5.61 10.76
CA ARG A 19 4.90 5.46 9.31
C ARG A 19 5.42 4.07 8.97
N ALA A 20 4.72 3.39 8.07
CA ALA A 20 5.16 2.11 7.55
C ALA A 20 5.38 2.22 6.04
N VAL A 21 6.35 1.46 5.53
CA VAL A 21 6.68 1.40 4.10
C VAL A 21 6.59 -0.04 3.62
N VAL A 22 5.90 -0.22 2.50
CA VAL A 22 5.92 -1.47 1.73
C VAL A 22 6.66 -1.18 0.43
N PHE A 23 7.84 -1.76 0.28
CA PHE A 23 8.67 -1.60 -0.90
C PHE A 23 8.25 -2.56 -2.02
N GLN A 24 8.54 -2.21 -3.26
CA GLN A 24 8.39 -3.07 -4.42
C GLN A 24 9.11 -4.41 -4.24
N ASN A 25 10.31 -4.38 -3.68
CA ASN A 25 11.11 -5.56 -3.31
C ASN A 25 10.78 -6.03 -1.90
N HIS A 26 9.63 -6.54 -1.63
CA HIS A 26 9.11 -7.16 -0.40
C HIS A 26 9.90 -6.96 0.92
N SER A 27 11.21 -6.79 0.88
CA SER A 27 12.16 -6.50 1.99
C SER A 27 11.97 -7.42 3.22
N LEU A 28 11.66 -8.71 2.97
CA LEU A 28 11.56 -9.70 4.03
C LEU A 28 12.96 -10.23 4.39
N LEU A 29 13.17 -10.47 5.68
CA LEU A 29 14.39 -11.10 6.18
C LEU A 29 14.37 -12.60 5.82
N PRO A 30 15.30 -13.09 4.98
CA PRO A 30 15.21 -14.42 4.39
C PRO A 30 15.40 -15.57 5.40
N TRP A 31 16.02 -15.31 6.54
CA TRP A 31 16.23 -16.27 7.62
C TRP A 31 15.07 -16.36 8.63
N LEU A 32 14.10 -15.44 8.57
CA LEU A 32 12.92 -15.44 9.43
C LEU A 32 11.73 -16.07 8.69
N SER A 33 10.83 -16.71 9.46
CA SER A 33 9.55 -17.16 8.95
C SER A 33 8.62 -15.98 8.57
N CYS A 34 7.50 -16.24 7.90
CA CYS A 34 6.47 -15.23 7.66
C CYS A 34 5.97 -14.62 8.98
N PHE A 35 5.72 -15.47 9.97
CA PHE A 35 5.32 -15.05 11.31
C PHE A 35 6.37 -14.14 11.95
N ASP A 36 7.65 -14.55 11.94
CA ASP A 36 8.73 -13.80 12.59
C ASP A 36 9.04 -12.47 11.88
N ASN A 37 8.87 -12.39 10.55
CA ASN A 37 8.97 -11.14 9.80
C ASN A 37 7.93 -10.10 10.26
N VAL A 38 6.70 -10.54 10.57
CA VAL A 38 5.65 -9.65 11.12
C VAL A 38 5.92 -9.37 12.60
N ALA A 39 6.34 -10.38 13.35
CA ALA A 39 6.66 -10.28 14.78
C ALA A 39 7.71 -9.20 15.06
N LEU A 40 8.74 -9.11 14.21
CA LEU A 40 9.80 -8.11 14.34
C LEU A 40 9.23 -6.68 14.36
N ALA A 41 8.28 -6.38 13.47
CA ALA A 41 7.65 -5.07 13.43
C ALA A 41 6.75 -4.80 14.64
N VAL A 42 5.98 -5.79 15.07
CA VAL A 42 5.13 -5.72 16.25
C VAL A 42 5.96 -5.44 17.50
N ASP A 43 7.07 -6.14 17.70
CA ASP A 43 7.95 -5.99 18.85
C ASP A 43 8.62 -4.60 18.93
N GLN A 44 8.90 -4.00 17.77
CA GLN A 44 9.54 -2.68 17.71
C GLN A 44 8.57 -1.53 18.02
N VAL A 45 7.29 -1.69 17.64
CA VAL A 45 6.31 -0.60 17.72
C VAL A 45 5.56 -0.58 19.03
N PHE A 46 5.17 -1.75 19.53
CA PHE A 46 4.38 -1.84 20.77
C PHE A 46 5.29 -1.81 22.00
N ARG A 47 5.46 -0.61 22.59
CA ARG A 47 6.28 -0.37 23.79
C ARG A 47 5.78 -1.08 25.04
N ARG A 48 4.49 -1.41 25.13
CA ARG A 48 3.93 -2.25 26.18
C ARG A 48 4.08 -3.69 25.77
N PRO A 49 4.68 -4.55 26.60
CA PRO A 49 4.79 -5.95 26.28
C PRO A 49 3.38 -6.53 26.15
N MET A 50 3.03 -6.95 24.95
CA MET A 50 1.88 -7.82 24.75
C MET A 50 2.18 -9.16 25.41
N SER A 51 1.19 -9.80 26.00
CA SER A 51 1.34 -11.20 26.40
C SER A 51 1.73 -12.04 25.17
N LYS A 52 2.37 -13.19 25.39
CA LYS A 52 2.72 -14.09 24.29
C LYS A 52 1.50 -14.50 23.46
N HIS A 53 0.35 -14.62 24.11
CA HIS A 53 -0.91 -14.98 23.45
C HIS A 53 -1.42 -13.83 22.56
N GLU A 54 -1.60 -12.64 23.11
CA GLU A 54 -2.05 -11.45 22.36
C GLU A 54 -1.15 -11.14 21.17
N ARG A 55 0.18 -11.23 21.37
CA ARG A 55 1.16 -11.04 20.30
C ARG A 55 0.95 -12.05 19.17
N ARG A 56 0.79 -13.33 19.51
CA ARG A 56 0.57 -14.39 18.52
C ARG A 56 -0.72 -14.16 17.77
N GLU A 57 -1.82 -13.92 18.46
CA GLU A 57 -3.12 -13.65 17.84
C GLU A 57 -3.07 -12.45 16.91
N TRP A 58 -2.42 -11.36 17.32
CA TRP A 58 -2.29 -10.17 16.51
C TRP A 58 -1.50 -10.41 15.22
N ILE A 59 -0.41 -11.16 15.28
CA ILE A 59 0.41 -11.50 14.12
C ILE A 59 -0.38 -12.44 13.18
N GLU A 60 -0.97 -13.49 13.73
CA GLU A 60 -1.78 -14.45 12.96
C GLU A 60 -2.98 -13.76 12.29
N HIS A 61 -3.65 -12.85 12.99
CA HIS A 61 -4.74 -12.04 12.46
C HIS A 61 -4.30 -11.23 11.23
N ASN A 62 -3.18 -10.50 11.32
CA ASN A 62 -2.70 -9.69 10.19
C ASN A 62 -2.26 -10.56 9.00
N LEU A 63 -1.65 -11.72 9.24
CA LEU A 63 -1.30 -12.67 8.19
C LEU A 63 -2.55 -13.32 7.57
N ALA A 64 -3.57 -13.62 8.35
CA ALA A 64 -4.85 -14.16 7.85
C ALA A 64 -5.57 -13.16 6.94
N ARG A 65 -5.58 -11.87 7.29
CA ARG A 65 -6.19 -10.80 6.46
C ARG A 65 -5.63 -10.73 5.05
N VAL A 66 -4.35 -11.02 4.89
CA VAL A 66 -3.70 -11.10 3.58
C VAL A 66 -3.63 -12.53 3.02
N GLN A 67 -4.45 -13.45 3.54
CA GLN A 67 -4.51 -14.87 3.13
C GLN A 67 -3.18 -15.63 3.28
N MET A 68 -2.39 -15.30 4.30
CA MET A 68 -1.11 -15.96 4.59
C MET A 68 -1.14 -16.87 5.83
N GLY A 69 -2.32 -17.14 6.40
CA GLY A 69 -2.48 -18.01 7.57
C GLY A 69 -1.97 -19.45 7.37
N HIS A 70 -1.97 -19.96 6.14
CA HIS A 70 -1.46 -21.29 5.80
C HIS A 70 0.08 -21.38 5.70
N ALA A 71 0.78 -20.23 5.75
CA ALA A 71 2.22 -20.15 5.50
C ALA A 71 3.01 -19.50 6.64
N LEU A 72 2.47 -19.48 7.87
CA LEU A 72 3.04 -18.79 9.03
C LEU A 72 4.51 -19.15 9.27
N HIS A 73 4.84 -20.43 9.17
CA HIS A 73 6.17 -20.97 9.49
C HIS A 73 7.09 -21.09 8.27
N LYS A 74 6.61 -20.78 7.06
CA LYS A 74 7.44 -20.78 5.84
C LYS A 74 8.39 -19.58 5.83
N ARG A 75 9.57 -19.79 5.27
CA ARG A 75 10.55 -18.73 5.02
C ARG A 75 10.32 -18.10 3.65
N PRO A 76 10.84 -16.88 3.40
CA PRO A 76 10.71 -16.22 2.10
C PRO A 76 11.18 -17.07 0.90
N GLY A 77 12.20 -17.92 1.06
CA GLY A 77 12.64 -18.83 0.00
C GLY A 77 11.63 -19.92 -0.39
N GLU A 78 10.63 -20.20 0.46
CA GLU A 78 9.65 -21.27 0.29
C GLU A 78 8.28 -20.78 -0.23
N ILE A 79 8.17 -19.48 -0.52
CA ILE A 79 6.92 -18.84 -0.94
C ILE A 79 7.11 -18.02 -2.22
N SER A 80 6.02 -17.83 -2.98
CA SER A 80 6.03 -17.05 -4.22
C SER A 80 6.29 -15.56 -3.99
N GLY A 81 6.65 -14.81 -5.05
CA GLY A 81 6.80 -13.36 -5.00
C GLY A 81 5.55 -12.64 -4.48
N GLY A 82 4.38 -13.02 -4.97
CA GLY A 82 3.12 -12.47 -4.50
C GLY A 82 2.81 -12.78 -3.03
N MET A 83 3.20 -13.97 -2.54
CA MET A 83 3.10 -14.30 -1.11
C MET A 83 4.05 -13.45 -0.27
N LYS A 84 5.28 -13.19 -0.75
CA LYS A 84 6.22 -12.28 -0.07
C LYS A 84 5.65 -10.88 0.05
N GLN A 85 5.01 -10.37 -1.01
CA GLN A 85 4.37 -9.06 -1.00
C GLN A 85 3.25 -8.99 0.04
N ARG A 86 2.41 -10.01 0.11
CA ARG A 86 1.35 -10.10 1.12
C ARG A 86 1.91 -10.10 2.56
N VAL A 87 2.98 -10.82 2.82
CA VAL A 87 3.66 -10.78 4.14
C VAL A 87 4.23 -9.40 4.43
N GLY A 88 4.83 -8.73 3.44
CA GLY A 88 5.33 -7.34 3.57
C GLY A 88 4.22 -6.35 3.96
N ILE A 89 3.06 -6.47 3.32
CA ILE A 89 1.87 -5.67 3.66
C ILE A 89 1.37 -6.00 5.07
N ALA A 90 1.24 -7.29 5.44
CA ALA A 90 0.84 -7.70 6.79
C ALA A 90 1.79 -7.12 7.86
N ARG A 91 3.10 -7.14 7.61
CA ARG A 91 4.12 -6.57 8.49
C ARG A 91 3.89 -5.06 8.70
N ALA A 92 3.65 -4.32 7.63
CA ALA A 92 3.40 -2.88 7.69
C ALA A 92 2.10 -2.57 8.45
N LEU A 93 1.02 -3.29 8.16
CA LEU A 93 -0.29 -3.12 8.80
C LEU A 93 -0.30 -3.49 10.28
N ALA A 94 0.48 -4.50 10.67
CA ALA A 94 0.59 -4.93 12.06
C ALA A 94 1.15 -3.84 12.98
N MET A 95 1.85 -2.84 12.43
CA MET A 95 2.35 -1.67 13.15
C MET A 95 1.24 -0.65 13.51
N LYS A 96 0.04 -0.76 12.94
CA LYS A 96 -1.04 0.26 13.03
C LYS A 96 -0.55 1.67 12.67
N PRO A 97 0.05 1.86 11.50
CA PRO A 97 0.66 3.13 11.14
C PRO A 97 -0.41 4.21 10.91
N LYS A 98 -0.06 5.48 11.16
CA LYS A 98 -0.86 6.64 10.75
C LYS A 98 -0.73 6.93 9.26
N VAL A 99 0.46 6.67 8.71
CA VAL A 99 0.76 6.81 7.28
C VAL A 99 1.36 5.51 6.77
N LEU A 100 0.77 4.98 5.70
CA LEU A 100 1.24 3.80 4.98
C LEU A 100 1.72 4.23 3.59
N LEU A 101 3.00 4.03 3.34
CA LEU A 101 3.63 4.28 2.04
C LEU A 101 3.72 2.96 1.27
N LEU A 102 3.18 2.93 0.06
CA LEU A 102 3.14 1.75 -0.79
C LEU A 102 3.85 2.05 -2.11
N ASP A 103 4.91 1.32 -2.42
CA ASP A 103 5.67 1.47 -3.66
C ASP A 103 5.38 0.27 -4.57
N GLU A 104 4.57 0.47 -5.60
CA GLU A 104 4.07 -0.54 -6.54
C GLU A 104 3.63 -1.86 -5.86
N PRO A 105 2.74 -1.80 -4.85
CA PRO A 105 2.52 -2.92 -3.94
C PRO A 105 1.84 -4.14 -4.58
N PHE A 106 1.25 -3.98 -5.77
CA PHE A 106 0.45 -5.02 -6.41
C PHE A 106 1.04 -5.54 -7.73
N GLY A 107 2.16 -4.98 -8.19
CA GLY A 107 2.74 -5.28 -9.51
C GLY A 107 3.13 -6.75 -9.72
N ALA A 108 3.56 -7.46 -8.67
CA ALA A 108 3.99 -8.85 -8.72
C ALA A 108 2.85 -9.88 -8.54
N LEU A 109 1.58 -9.44 -8.52
CA LEU A 109 0.42 -10.29 -8.22
C LEU A 109 -0.36 -10.66 -9.48
N ASP A 110 -0.91 -11.89 -9.51
CA ASP A 110 -1.95 -12.25 -10.46
C ASP A 110 -3.24 -11.46 -10.23
N ALA A 111 -4.13 -11.40 -11.23
CA ALA A 111 -5.29 -10.52 -11.23
C ALA A 111 -6.24 -10.76 -10.03
N LEU A 112 -6.52 -12.01 -9.67
CA LEU A 112 -7.44 -12.33 -8.57
C LEU A 112 -6.82 -12.01 -7.21
N THR A 113 -5.57 -12.39 -7.00
CA THR A 113 -4.83 -12.08 -5.77
C THR A 113 -4.67 -10.56 -5.59
N ARG A 114 -4.38 -9.84 -6.68
CA ARG A 114 -4.31 -8.38 -6.71
C ARG A 114 -5.62 -7.75 -6.27
N ALA A 115 -6.74 -8.14 -6.91
CA ALA A 115 -8.05 -7.62 -6.57
C ALA A 115 -8.38 -7.82 -5.09
N HIS A 116 -8.20 -9.03 -4.57
CA HIS A 116 -8.46 -9.34 -3.17
C HIS A 116 -7.58 -8.50 -2.20
N LEU A 117 -6.29 -8.34 -2.52
CA LEU A 117 -5.39 -7.58 -1.65
C LEU A 117 -5.69 -6.08 -1.68
N GLN A 118 -6.10 -5.53 -2.83
CA GLN A 118 -6.57 -4.16 -2.94
C GLN A 118 -7.83 -3.92 -2.11
N ASP A 119 -8.80 -4.85 -2.15
CA ASP A 119 -10.01 -4.79 -1.33
C ASP A 119 -9.66 -4.86 0.18
N THR A 120 -8.72 -5.73 0.55
CA THR A 120 -8.20 -5.83 1.92
C THR A 120 -7.56 -4.51 2.37
N VAL A 121 -6.74 -3.88 1.54
CA VAL A 121 -6.10 -2.58 1.86
C VAL A 121 -7.14 -1.48 2.01
N MET A 122 -8.16 -1.41 1.15
CA MET A 122 -9.27 -0.45 1.28
C MET A 122 -10.04 -0.63 2.59
N GLN A 123 -10.36 -1.88 2.95
CA GLN A 123 -11.04 -2.19 4.20
C GLN A 123 -10.21 -1.76 5.42
N ILE A 124 -8.92 -2.08 5.44
CA ILE A 124 -8.02 -1.72 6.53
C ILE A 124 -7.87 -0.21 6.65
N GLN A 125 -7.77 0.49 5.53
CA GLN A 125 -7.71 1.96 5.52
C GLN A 125 -8.92 2.58 6.21
N GLN A 126 -10.12 2.06 5.94
CA GLN A 126 -11.36 2.52 6.59
C GLN A 126 -11.38 2.20 8.09
N GLU A 127 -10.98 0.98 8.47
CA GLU A 127 -10.97 0.54 9.87
C GLU A 127 -9.98 1.31 10.75
N LEU A 128 -8.77 1.56 10.22
CA LEU A 128 -7.70 2.22 10.95
C LEU A 128 -7.64 3.73 10.75
N ASN A 129 -8.44 4.28 9.84
CA ASN A 129 -8.35 5.68 9.39
C ASN A 129 -6.93 6.11 9.04
N THR A 130 -6.18 5.20 8.38
CA THR A 130 -4.79 5.39 8.00
C THR A 130 -4.70 6.22 6.71
N THR A 131 -3.81 7.19 6.66
CA THR A 131 -3.47 7.88 5.41
C THR A 131 -2.59 6.97 4.55
N ILE A 132 -3.00 6.71 3.31
CA ILE A 132 -2.21 5.90 2.37
C ILE A 132 -1.66 6.81 1.28
N VAL A 133 -0.35 6.71 1.04
CA VAL A 133 0.32 7.28 -0.14
C VAL A 133 0.85 6.12 -0.95
N MET A 134 0.38 5.98 -2.20
CA MET A 134 0.73 4.87 -3.07
C MET A 134 1.37 5.38 -4.36
N ILE A 135 2.46 4.76 -4.76
CA ILE A 135 3.05 4.90 -6.08
C ILE A 135 2.57 3.72 -6.93
N THR A 136 1.98 4.01 -8.07
CA THR A 136 1.56 3.01 -9.04
C THR A 136 1.65 3.57 -10.46
N HIS A 137 1.88 2.71 -11.43
CA HIS A 137 1.76 2.99 -12.86
C HIS A 137 0.45 2.46 -13.45
N ASP A 138 -0.41 1.83 -12.64
CA ASP A 138 -1.70 1.29 -13.06
C ASP A 138 -2.80 2.33 -12.84
N VAL A 139 -3.43 2.77 -13.93
CA VAL A 139 -4.46 3.81 -13.92
C VAL A 139 -5.72 3.33 -13.18
N ASP A 140 -6.07 2.05 -13.33
CA ASP A 140 -7.25 1.48 -12.68
C ASP A 140 -7.05 1.37 -11.16
N GLU A 141 -5.83 1.04 -10.71
CA GLU A 141 -5.46 1.10 -9.29
C GLU A 141 -5.56 2.52 -8.73
N ALA A 142 -5.01 3.49 -9.46
CA ALA A 142 -5.03 4.90 -9.04
C ALA A 142 -6.45 5.40 -8.81
N VAL A 143 -7.38 5.15 -9.74
CA VAL A 143 -8.78 5.58 -9.61
C VAL A 143 -9.54 4.78 -8.55
N LEU A 144 -9.31 3.46 -8.48
CA LEU A 144 -10.02 2.61 -7.54
C LEU A 144 -9.69 2.94 -6.08
N LEU A 145 -8.41 3.14 -5.78
CA LEU A 145 -7.91 3.13 -4.40
C LEU A 145 -7.77 4.53 -3.78
N SER A 146 -7.58 5.58 -4.60
CA SER A 146 -7.23 6.90 -4.08
C SER A 146 -8.40 7.88 -4.05
N ASP A 147 -8.30 8.90 -3.20
CA ASP A 147 -9.21 10.06 -3.18
C ASP A 147 -8.61 11.24 -3.97
N ARG A 148 -7.31 11.20 -4.23
CA ARG A 148 -6.57 12.14 -5.10
C ARG A 148 -5.45 11.42 -5.84
N VAL A 149 -5.32 11.70 -7.12
CA VAL A 149 -4.21 11.22 -7.96
C VAL A 149 -3.30 12.40 -8.28
N LEU A 150 -2.04 12.30 -7.88
CA LEU A 150 -0.99 13.26 -8.23
C LEU A 150 -0.25 12.70 -9.44
N MET A 151 -0.40 13.35 -10.59
CA MET A 151 0.25 12.94 -11.83
C MET A 151 1.58 13.69 -11.97
N MET A 152 2.67 12.93 -12.06
CA MET A 152 4.01 13.48 -12.18
C MET A 152 4.39 13.72 -13.65
N THR A 153 5.15 14.79 -13.92
CA THR A 153 5.73 15.02 -15.23
C THR A 153 6.95 14.12 -15.46
N ASN A 154 7.39 13.98 -16.72
CA ASN A 154 8.63 13.25 -17.03
C ASN A 154 9.87 13.99 -16.52
N GLY A 155 10.94 13.18 -16.18
CA GLY A 155 12.26 13.72 -15.84
C GLY A 155 12.95 14.43 -17.03
N PRO A 156 14.13 15.07 -16.79
CA PRO A 156 14.93 14.97 -15.55
C PRO A 156 14.47 15.89 -14.40
N ALA A 157 13.65 16.90 -14.64
CA ALA A 157 13.13 17.81 -13.62
C ALA A 157 11.64 17.51 -13.34
N ALA A 158 11.33 16.26 -12.97
CA ALA A 158 9.96 15.84 -12.68
C ALA A 158 9.34 16.66 -11.56
N THR A 159 8.10 17.10 -11.75
CA THR A 159 7.30 17.85 -10.80
C THR A 159 5.85 17.37 -10.83
N VAL A 160 5.02 17.86 -9.90
CA VAL A 160 3.58 17.60 -9.96
C VAL A 160 3.00 18.36 -11.14
N GLY A 161 2.51 17.61 -12.13
CA GLY A 161 1.90 18.19 -13.33
C GLY A 161 0.43 18.53 -13.13
N GLU A 162 -0.32 17.59 -12.55
CA GLU A 162 -1.75 17.79 -12.28
C GLU A 162 -2.19 16.99 -11.05
N ILE A 163 -3.17 17.49 -10.31
CA ILE A 163 -3.81 16.80 -9.20
C ILE A 163 -5.27 16.58 -9.54
N LEU A 164 -5.67 15.31 -9.66
CA LEU A 164 -7.03 14.91 -9.95
C LEU A 164 -7.74 14.46 -8.67
N ALA A 165 -8.86 15.07 -8.34
CA ALA A 165 -9.74 14.60 -7.28
C ALA A 165 -10.58 13.41 -7.78
N VAL A 166 -10.67 12.34 -6.98
CA VAL A 166 -11.45 11.14 -7.30
C VAL A 166 -12.72 11.16 -6.47
N ASP A 167 -13.77 11.81 -7.00
CA ASP A 167 -15.08 11.94 -6.36
C ASP A 167 -15.95 10.71 -6.64
N LEU A 168 -15.50 9.55 -6.17
CA LEU A 168 -16.25 8.30 -6.20
C LEU A 168 -16.60 7.89 -4.76
N PRO A 169 -17.87 7.53 -4.50
CA PRO A 169 -18.30 7.14 -3.16
C PRO A 169 -17.58 5.89 -2.68
N ARG A 170 -17.42 5.77 -1.36
CA ARG A 170 -16.93 4.56 -0.69
C ARG A 170 -18.09 3.84 0.02
N PRO A 171 -18.08 2.51 0.13
CA PRO A 171 -17.09 1.57 -0.41
C PRO A 171 -17.17 1.45 -1.94
N ARG A 172 -16.01 1.27 -2.59
CA ARG A 172 -15.92 1.12 -4.04
C ARG A 172 -15.94 -0.35 -4.41
N HIS A 173 -16.94 -0.74 -5.20
CA HIS A 173 -17.10 -2.11 -5.67
C HIS A 173 -16.76 -2.20 -7.16
N ARG A 174 -15.78 -3.04 -7.52
CA ARG A 174 -15.23 -3.17 -8.89
C ARG A 174 -16.29 -3.38 -9.95
N VAL A 175 -17.26 -4.29 -9.68
CA VAL A 175 -18.32 -4.62 -10.63
C VAL A 175 -19.21 -3.41 -10.89
N GLN A 176 -19.54 -2.64 -9.85
CA GLN A 176 -20.38 -1.44 -9.99
C GLN A 176 -19.61 -0.30 -10.69
N LEU A 177 -18.30 -0.18 -10.44
CA LEU A 177 -17.47 0.82 -11.11
C LEU A 177 -17.27 0.52 -12.60
N ALA A 178 -17.35 -0.73 -13.03
CA ALA A 178 -17.23 -1.11 -14.43
C ALA A 178 -18.28 -0.43 -15.33
N ASP A 179 -19.44 -0.07 -14.78
CA ASP A 179 -20.52 0.61 -15.51
C ASP A 179 -20.67 2.09 -15.09
N ASP A 180 -19.82 2.62 -14.19
CA ASP A 180 -19.90 4.00 -13.71
C ASP A 180 -19.19 4.96 -14.68
N SER A 181 -19.95 5.88 -15.26
CA SER A 181 -19.44 6.88 -16.23
C SER A 181 -18.40 7.82 -15.61
N ARG A 182 -18.47 8.11 -14.29
CA ARG A 182 -17.50 8.95 -13.56
C ARG A 182 -16.16 8.22 -13.45
N TYR A 183 -16.19 6.91 -13.18
CA TYR A 183 -14.98 6.08 -13.17
C TYR A 183 -14.28 6.11 -14.53
N HIS A 184 -15.02 5.93 -15.62
CA HIS A 184 -14.48 6.00 -16.97
C HIS A 184 -13.93 7.39 -17.31
N HIS A 185 -14.62 8.46 -16.90
CA HIS A 185 -14.17 9.82 -17.13
C HIS A 185 -12.83 10.12 -16.40
N LEU A 186 -12.73 9.74 -15.10
CA LEU A 186 -11.49 9.90 -14.33
C LEU A 186 -10.33 9.14 -14.96
N ARG A 187 -10.58 7.89 -15.39
CA ARG A 187 -9.60 7.07 -16.10
C ARG A 187 -9.13 7.74 -17.39
N GLN A 188 -10.03 8.30 -18.18
CA GLN A 188 -9.70 9.04 -19.40
C GLN A 188 -8.85 10.28 -19.12
N GLN A 189 -9.14 11.04 -18.08
CA GLN A 189 -8.35 12.21 -17.71
C GLN A 189 -6.90 11.83 -17.37
N ILE A 190 -6.68 10.74 -16.64
CA ILE A 190 -5.32 10.25 -16.33
C ILE A 190 -4.61 9.83 -17.62
N LEU A 191 -5.28 9.06 -18.49
CA LEU A 191 -4.71 8.63 -19.76
C LEU A 191 -4.36 9.82 -20.67
N HIS A 192 -5.24 10.82 -20.77
CA HIS A 192 -4.99 12.04 -21.53
C HIS A 192 -3.74 12.77 -21.01
N PHE A 193 -3.60 12.92 -19.67
CA PHE A 193 -2.38 13.50 -19.10
C PHE A 193 -1.13 12.70 -19.47
N LEU A 194 -1.17 11.37 -19.32
CA LEU A 194 0.01 10.52 -19.54
C LEU A 194 0.45 10.47 -21.01
N TYR A 195 -0.48 10.51 -21.97
CA TYR A 195 -0.17 10.32 -23.38
C TYR A 195 -0.11 11.62 -24.20
N GLU A 196 -0.80 12.68 -23.76
CA GLU A 196 -0.94 13.90 -24.57
C GLU A 196 -0.30 15.13 -23.94
N LYS A 197 -0.35 15.25 -22.60
CA LYS A 197 0.22 16.42 -21.89
C LYS A 197 1.68 16.26 -21.52
N GLN A 198 2.24 15.06 -21.54
CA GLN A 198 3.67 14.85 -21.27
C GLN A 198 4.49 15.08 -22.53
N PRO A 199 5.55 15.90 -22.49
CA PRO A 199 6.46 16.01 -23.61
C PRO A 199 7.04 14.61 -23.90
N LYS A 200 6.94 14.17 -25.16
CA LYS A 200 7.57 12.92 -25.59
C LYS A 200 9.04 13.01 -25.23
N ALA A 201 9.55 12.03 -24.50
CA ALA A 201 10.99 11.89 -24.28
C ALA A 201 11.67 11.84 -25.65
N ALA A 202 12.61 12.77 -25.88
CA ALA A 202 13.39 12.84 -27.09
C ALA A 202 14.40 11.70 -27.16
#